data_75afc258a6f72b641de638701bc9e6df
#
_entry.id   75afc258a6f72b641de638701bc9e6df
#
_cell.length_a   1.000
_cell.length_b   1.000
_cell.length_c   1.000
_cell.angle_alpha   90.00
_cell.angle_beta   90.00
_cell.angle_gamma   90.00
#
_symmetry.space_group_name_H-M   'P 1'
#
loop_
_entity.id
_entity.type
_entity.pdbx_description
1 polymer ?
#
loop_
_entity_poly.entity_id
_entity_poly.type
_entity_poly.pdbx_seq_one_letter_code
_entity_poly.pdbx_strand_id
1 'polypeptide(L)'
;MKSITRDSAVARAILLHNSPQRFILGVVGKPGVGKSTFTDYLREQLSSELVAILPMDGFHMSNEKLIELGRRERKGAPDTFDVDDFAETLANVRDSHGVDIRFPIFNREIEASIPNAGLVPAGVKLVIVEGNYLLHDQSGWEKIAIHLDESWFLNVDDHLRMERLIARHIEFGKSPEDAKAWSQGTDEVNAKLIQLTQPRADYEVNLD
;
A
#
# COMPACT_ATOMS: atom_id res chain seq x y z
N MET A 1 -14.88 8.03 10.85
CA MET A 1 -13.40 7.95 10.92
C MET A 1 -12.93 8.64 12.20
N LYS A 2 -12.02 8.04 12.94
CA LYS A 2 -11.39 8.60 14.14
C LYS A 2 -9.98 9.04 13.79
N SER A 3 -9.55 10.23 14.26
CA SER A 3 -8.17 10.69 14.08
C SER A 3 -7.31 10.25 15.26
N ILE A 4 -6.13 9.69 14.99
CA ILE A 4 -5.16 9.24 15.98
C ILE A 4 -3.75 9.71 15.62
N THR A 5 -2.90 9.80 16.63
CA THR A 5 -1.47 10.10 16.46
C THR A 5 -0.70 8.84 16.08
N ARG A 6 0.55 9.02 15.62
CA ARG A 6 1.50 7.94 15.35
C ARG A 6 1.67 6.99 16.55
N ASP A 7 1.83 7.55 17.76
CA ASP A 7 2.01 6.74 18.98
C ASP A 7 0.76 5.94 19.33
N SER A 8 -0.43 6.53 19.15
CA SER A 8 -1.69 5.83 19.34
C SER A 8 -1.89 4.70 18.32
N ALA A 9 -1.40 4.89 17.09
CA ALA A 9 -1.41 3.86 16.06
C ALA A 9 -0.49 2.69 16.43
N VAL A 10 0.71 2.94 16.98
CA VAL A 10 1.60 1.88 17.50
C VAL A 10 0.92 1.09 18.62
N ALA A 11 0.35 1.79 19.61
CA ALA A 11 -0.37 1.13 20.72
C ALA A 11 -1.52 0.26 20.20
N ARG A 12 -2.25 0.73 19.18
CA ARG A 12 -3.32 -0.03 18.54
C ARG A 12 -2.77 -1.24 17.78
N ALA A 13 -1.70 -1.09 17.02
CA ALA A 13 -1.07 -2.20 16.30
C ALA A 13 -0.62 -3.32 17.24
N ILE A 14 -0.13 -2.99 18.43
CA ILE A 14 0.20 -3.96 19.47
C ILE A 14 -1.05 -4.76 19.91
N LEU A 15 -2.20 -4.10 20.05
CA LEU A 15 -3.46 -4.78 20.38
C LEU A 15 -3.92 -5.71 19.25
N LEU A 16 -3.83 -5.26 17.99
CA LEU A 16 -4.21 -6.06 16.82
C LEU A 16 -3.30 -7.27 16.64
N HIS A 17 -2.00 -7.10 16.87
CA HIS A 17 -1.01 -8.17 16.83
C HIS A 17 -1.30 -9.29 17.86
N ASN A 18 -1.86 -8.97 19.00
CA ASN A 18 -2.24 -9.92 20.02
C ASN A 18 -3.59 -10.61 19.77
N SER A 19 -4.20 -10.42 18.60
CA SER A 19 -5.43 -11.09 18.21
C SER A 19 -5.25 -12.62 18.21
N PRO A 20 -6.26 -13.40 18.63
CA PRO A 20 -6.22 -14.86 18.56
C PRO A 20 -6.19 -15.37 17.11
N GLN A 21 -6.75 -14.63 16.19
CA GLN A 21 -6.76 -14.92 14.74
C GLN A 21 -5.84 -13.98 13.99
N ARG A 22 -5.46 -14.37 12.76
CA ARG A 22 -4.73 -13.49 11.84
C ARG A 22 -5.56 -12.24 11.57
N PHE A 23 -4.93 -11.09 11.72
CA PHE A 23 -5.54 -9.78 11.50
C PHE A 23 -4.92 -9.13 10.27
N ILE A 24 -5.73 -8.58 9.39
CA ILE A 24 -5.30 -7.91 8.17
C ILE A 24 -5.59 -6.42 8.30
N LEU A 25 -4.54 -5.63 8.45
CA LEU A 25 -4.59 -4.17 8.58
C LEU A 25 -4.29 -3.51 7.24
N GLY A 26 -5.22 -2.72 6.71
CA GLY A 26 -5.00 -1.90 5.52
C GLY A 26 -4.38 -0.55 5.88
N VAL A 27 -3.25 -0.22 5.27
CA VAL A 27 -2.60 1.10 5.39
C VAL A 27 -2.68 1.83 4.06
N VAL A 28 -3.48 2.88 4.02
CA VAL A 28 -3.85 3.63 2.80
C VAL A 28 -3.31 5.04 2.89
N GLY A 29 -3.08 5.67 1.75
CA GLY A 29 -2.70 7.08 1.71
C GLY A 29 -2.12 7.48 0.36
N LYS A 30 -2.05 8.79 0.15
CA LYS A 30 -1.58 9.40 -1.10
C LYS A 30 -0.12 9.00 -1.42
N PRO A 31 0.29 9.02 -2.69
CA PRO A 31 1.71 8.91 -3.05
C PRO A 31 2.56 9.93 -2.27
N GLY A 32 3.71 9.50 -1.75
CA GLY A 32 4.61 10.35 -0.98
C GLY A 32 4.27 10.52 0.51
N VAL A 33 3.12 10.01 1.01
CA VAL A 33 2.73 10.15 2.43
C VAL A 33 3.62 9.39 3.41
N GLY A 34 4.40 8.39 2.93
CA GLY A 34 5.31 7.59 3.77
C GLY A 34 4.73 6.27 4.26
N LYS A 35 3.82 5.64 3.49
CA LYS A 35 3.21 4.33 3.85
C LYS A 35 4.27 3.28 4.22
N SER A 36 5.18 2.99 3.32
CA SER A 36 6.20 1.94 3.54
C SER A 36 7.09 2.25 4.74
N THR A 37 7.51 3.51 4.90
CA THR A 37 8.28 3.95 6.08
C THR A 37 7.49 3.73 7.37
N PHE A 38 6.20 4.00 7.36
CA PHE A 38 5.35 3.82 8.54
C PHE A 38 5.09 2.34 8.83
N THR A 39 4.86 1.51 7.80
CA THR A 39 4.63 0.06 7.98
C THR A 39 5.91 -0.66 8.44
N ASP A 40 7.08 -0.26 7.93
CA ASP A 40 8.37 -0.76 8.41
C ASP A 40 8.59 -0.37 9.88
N TYR A 41 8.31 0.88 10.23
CA TYR A 41 8.38 1.33 11.63
C TYR A 41 7.44 0.53 12.54
N LEU A 42 6.20 0.27 12.14
CA LEU A 42 5.29 -0.60 12.91
C LEU A 42 5.85 -2.01 13.09
N ARG A 43 6.42 -2.59 12.03
CA ARG A 43 7.03 -3.93 12.08
C ARG A 43 8.18 -3.98 13.08
N GLU A 44 9.01 -2.94 13.13
CA GLU A 44 10.12 -2.84 14.10
C GLU A 44 9.62 -2.74 15.54
N GLN A 45 8.51 -2.03 15.79
CA GLN A 45 7.93 -1.90 17.12
C GLN A 45 7.22 -3.17 17.63
N LEU A 46 6.82 -4.07 16.72
CA LEU A 46 5.94 -5.21 17.02
C LEU A 46 6.66 -6.57 17.12
N SER A 47 7.94 -6.67 16.92
CA SER A 47 8.66 -7.93 16.66
C SER A 47 8.47 -8.43 15.22
N SER A 48 9.49 -8.27 14.41
CA SER A 48 9.46 -8.48 12.95
C SER A 48 9.03 -9.88 12.50
N GLU A 49 9.19 -10.90 13.34
CA GLU A 49 8.89 -12.30 13.01
C GLU A 49 7.39 -12.61 12.96
N LEU A 50 6.57 -11.79 13.62
CA LEU A 50 5.12 -12.01 13.75
C LEU A 50 4.29 -11.05 12.89
N VAL A 51 4.95 -10.19 12.11
CA VAL A 51 4.32 -9.19 11.23
C VAL A 51 4.83 -9.37 9.81
N ALA A 52 3.93 -9.50 8.85
CA ALA A 52 4.23 -9.44 7.42
C ALA A 52 3.69 -8.14 6.81
N ILE A 53 4.45 -7.57 5.87
CA ILE A 53 3.99 -6.43 5.07
C ILE A 53 3.75 -6.94 3.65
N LEU A 54 2.55 -6.66 3.12
CA LEU A 54 2.12 -7.02 1.77
C LEU A 54 1.83 -5.73 0.99
N PRO A 55 2.80 -5.25 0.18
CA PRO A 55 2.62 -4.06 -0.61
C PRO A 55 1.77 -4.30 -1.86
N MET A 56 0.77 -3.46 -2.09
CA MET A 56 -0.03 -3.44 -3.33
C MET A 56 0.84 -3.25 -4.58
N ASP A 57 1.95 -2.53 -4.47
CA ASP A 57 2.82 -2.21 -5.61
C ASP A 57 3.34 -3.47 -6.31
N GLY A 58 3.45 -4.61 -5.63
CA GLY A 58 3.81 -5.89 -6.22
C GLY A 58 2.86 -6.36 -7.34
N PHE A 59 1.65 -5.86 -7.37
CA PHE A 59 0.61 -6.24 -8.33
C PHE A 59 0.50 -5.28 -9.51
N HIS A 60 1.52 -4.46 -9.77
CA HIS A 60 1.60 -3.70 -11.03
C HIS A 60 1.66 -4.66 -12.23
N MET A 61 0.88 -4.36 -13.26
CA MET A 61 1.01 -5.03 -14.56
C MET A 61 2.39 -4.77 -15.15
N SER A 62 2.90 -5.73 -15.94
CA SER A 62 4.18 -5.56 -16.63
C SER A 62 4.16 -4.39 -17.60
N ASN A 63 5.33 -3.83 -17.92
CA ASN A 63 5.44 -2.73 -18.87
C ASN A 63 4.93 -3.14 -20.26
N GLU A 64 5.19 -4.38 -20.70
CA GLU A 64 4.71 -4.95 -21.96
C GLU A 64 3.18 -4.97 -22.00
N LYS A 65 2.54 -5.43 -20.91
CA LYS A 65 1.08 -5.45 -20.79
C LYS A 65 0.49 -4.04 -20.80
N LEU A 66 1.12 -3.10 -20.12
CA LEU A 66 0.69 -1.70 -20.10
C LEU A 66 0.83 -1.02 -21.47
N ILE A 67 1.87 -1.36 -22.25
CA ILE A 67 2.03 -0.89 -23.63
C ILE A 67 0.92 -1.45 -24.53
N GLU A 68 0.66 -2.76 -24.47
CA GLU A 68 -0.43 -3.42 -25.20
C GLU A 68 -1.79 -2.75 -24.92
N LEU A 69 -2.03 -2.35 -23.66
CA LEU A 69 -3.28 -1.71 -23.24
C LEU A 69 -3.31 -0.19 -23.46
N GLY A 70 -2.22 0.43 -23.92
CA GLY A 70 -2.10 1.88 -24.04
C GLY A 70 -2.12 2.63 -22.71
N ARG A 71 -1.62 2.00 -21.62
CA ARG A 71 -1.68 2.52 -20.25
C ARG A 71 -0.33 2.85 -19.64
N ARG A 72 0.78 2.67 -20.38
CA ARG A 72 2.15 2.86 -19.87
C ARG A 72 2.40 4.26 -19.32
N GLU A 73 1.87 5.30 -20.00
CA GLU A 73 2.05 6.71 -19.66
C GLU A 73 1.40 7.12 -18.31
N ARG A 74 0.53 6.28 -17.80
CA ARG A 74 -0.15 6.51 -16.53
C ARG A 74 0.05 5.36 -15.53
N LYS A 75 1.18 4.66 -15.62
CA LYS A 75 1.56 3.62 -14.67
C LYS A 75 1.47 4.15 -13.24
N GLY A 76 0.81 3.39 -12.35
CA GLY A 76 0.43 3.81 -11.00
C GLY A 76 -1.03 4.27 -10.87
N ALA A 77 -1.79 4.43 -11.99
CA ALA A 77 -3.24 4.61 -11.96
C ALA A 77 -3.95 3.30 -11.59
N PRO A 78 -5.20 3.35 -11.07
CA PRO A 78 -5.92 2.15 -10.58
C PRO A 78 -5.98 0.99 -11.57
N ASP A 79 -6.13 1.28 -12.85
CA ASP A 79 -6.29 0.29 -13.93
C ASP A 79 -4.96 -0.18 -14.55
N THR A 80 -3.85 0.05 -13.84
CA THR A 80 -2.51 -0.43 -14.20
C THR A 80 -2.02 -1.54 -13.25
N PHE A 81 -2.92 -2.08 -12.44
CA PHE A 81 -2.67 -3.16 -11.50
C PHE A 81 -3.50 -4.41 -11.85
N ASP A 82 -2.98 -5.58 -11.50
CA ASP A 82 -3.72 -6.82 -11.49
C ASP A 82 -4.50 -6.93 -10.17
N VAL A 83 -5.70 -6.35 -10.19
CA VAL A 83 -6.55 -6.27 -9.00
C VAL A 83 -7.13 -7.63 -8.63
N ASP A 84 -7.37 -8.50 -9.62
CA ASP A 84 -7.92 -9.83 -9.38
C ASP A 84 -6.88 -10.73 -8.69
N ASP A 85 -5.61 -10.75 -9.13
CA ASP A 85 -4.52 -11.46 -8.47
C ASP A 85 -4.28 -10.92 -7.04
N PHE A 86 -4.39 -9.60 -6.86
CA PHE A 86 -4.27 -8.99 -5.54
C PHE A 86 -5.41 -9.43 -4.60
N ALA A 87 -6.66 -9.43 -5.08
CA ALA A 87 -7.81 -9.88 -4.29
C ALA A 87 -7.70 -11.38 -3.93
N GLU A 88 -7.28 -12.22 -4.89
CA GLU A 88 -7.06 -13.65 -4.64
C GLU A 88 -5.95 -13.88 -3.61
N THR A 89 -4.85 -13.12 -3.71
CA THR A 89 -3.77 -13.17 -2.70
C THR A 89 -4.28 -12.82 -1.31
N LEU A 90 -5.10 -11.76 -1.16
CA LEU A 90 -5.68 -11.38 0.13
C LEU A 90 -6.68 -12.43 0.66
N ALA A 91 -7.49 -13.02 -0.21
CA ALA A 91 -8.36 -14.14 0.16
C ALA A 91 -7.54 -15.32 0.70
N ASN A 92 -6.46 -15.70 0.01
CA ASN A 92 -5.54 -16.75 0.45
C ASN A 92 -4.89 -16.40 1.79
N VAL A 93 -4.47 -15.16 2.01
CA VAL A 93 -3.94 -14.69 3.31
C VAL A 93 -4.99 -14.83 4.41
N ARG A 94 -6.26 -14.54 4.12
CA ARG A 94 -7.39 -14.65 5.06
C ARG A 94 -7.70 -16.09 5.43
N ASP A 95 -7.80 -16.96 4.44
CA ASP A 95 -8.40 -18.28 4.58
C ASP A 95 -7.37 -19.38 4.87
N SER A 96 -6.11 -19.18 4.47
CA SER A 96 -5.07 -20.19 4.63
C SER A 96 -4.41 -20.13 6.00
N HIS A 97 -4.81 -21.04 6.89
CA HIS A 97 -4.17 -21.21 8.19
C HIS A 97 -3.07 -22.30 8.11
N GLY A 98 -1.88 -21.94 8.61
CA GLY A 98 -0.75 -22.89 8.68
C GLY A 98 -0.03 -23.13 7.36
N VAL A 99 -0.20 -22.27 6.37
CA VAL A 99 0.50 -22.32 5.06
C VAL A 99 1.17 -20.97 4.78
N ASP A 100 2.36 -21.03 4.20
CA ASP A 100 3.08 -19.85 3.73
C ASP A 100 2.43 -19.34 2.43
N ILE A 101 2.15 -18.04 2.38
CA ILE A 101 1.59 -17.38 1.17
C ILE A 101 2.67 -16.52 0.53
N ARG A 102 3.01 -16.81 -0.72
CA ARG A 102 3.94 -16.00 -1.50
C ARG A 102 3.18 -15.00 -2.36
N PHE A 103 3.79 -13.83 -2.55
CA PHE A 103 3.23 -12.74 -3.34
C PHE A 103 4.32 -11.99 -4.12
N PRO A 104 3.98 -11.23 -5.17
CA PRO A 104 4.95 -10.46 -5.93
C PRO A 104 5.42 -9.22 -5.17
N ILE A 105 6.67 -8.81 -5.37
CA ILE A 105 7.25 -7.56 -4.86
C ILE A 105 7.69 -6.68 -6.03
N PHE A 106 7.32 -5.41 -6.01
CA PHE A 106 7.75 -4.44 -7.01
C PHE A 106 9.19 -4.00 -6.75
N ASN A 107 10.05 -4.20 -7.74
CA ASN A 107 11.41 -3.69 -7.74
C ASN A 107 11.44 -2.37 -8.51
N ARG A 108 11.79 -1.28 -7.81
CA ARG A 108 11.80 0.09 -8.39
C ARG A 108 12.96 0.35 -9.33
N GLU A 109 14.09 -0.34 -9.19
CA GLU A 109 15.27 -0.17 -10.05
C GLU A 109 15.00 -0.66 -11.47
N ILE A 110 14.29 -1.79 -11.59
CA ILE A 110 13.94 -2.39 -12.88
C ILE A 110 12.49 -2.08 -13.31
N GLU A 111 11.75 -1.32 -12.50
CA GLU A 111 10.33 -0.98 -12.70
C GLU A 111 9.43 -2.20 -13.00
N ALA A 112 9.67 -3.33 -12.34
CA ALA A 112 8.96 -4.59 -12.57
C ALA A 112 8.60 -5.31 -11.27
N SER A 113 7.50 -6.07 -11.31
CA SER A 113 7.11 -6.97 -10.23
C SER A 113 7.87 -8.29 -10.33
N ILE A 114 8.49 -8.71 -9.22
CA ILE A 114 9.21 -9.99 -9.11
C ILE A 114 8.26 -11.00 -8.49
N PRO A 115 7.83 -12.03 -9.22
CA PRO A 115 6.90 -13.04 -8.71
C PRO A 115 7.46 -13.78 -7.50
N ASN A 116 6.59 -14.09 -6.52
CA ASN A 116 6.91 -14.90 -5.35
C ASN A 116 8.07 -14.37 -4.46
N ALA A 117 8.45 -13.10 -4.60
CA ALA A 117 9.55 -12.51 -3.84
C ALA A 117 9.15 -12.16 -2.40
N GLY A 118 7.88 -11.92 -2.14
CA GLY A 118 7.33 -11.67 -0.82
C GLY A 118 6.77 -12.93 -0.17
N LEU A 119 6.66 -12.91 1.17
CA LEU A 119 6.18 -14.04 1.96
C LEU A 119 5.33 -13.55 3.15
N VAL A 120 4.14 -14.13 3.31
CA VAL A 120 3.41 -14.14 4.58
C VAL A 120 3.60 -15.53 5.20
N PRO A 121 4.45 -15.68 6.22
CA PRO A 121 4.66 -16.96 6.90
C PRO A 121 3.38 -17.48 7.58
N ALA A 122 3.24 -18.79 7.65
CA ALA A 122 2.08 -19.47 8.25
C ALA A 122 1.76 -18.99 9.67
N GLY A 123 2.78 -18.69 10.48
CA GLY A 123 2.64 -18.26 11.88
C GLY A 123 2.34 -16.78 12.09
N VAL A 124 2.35 -15.97 11.05
CA VAL A 124 2.14 -14.51 11.15
C VAL A 124 0.72 -14.19 11.66
N LYS A 125 0.65 -13.30 12.65
CA LYS A 125 -0.58 -12.84 13.29
C LYS A 125 -1.10 -11.53 12.73
N LEU A 126 -0.23 -10.61 12.36
CA LEU A 126 -0.59 -9.33 11.78
C LEU A 126 -0.03 -9.22 10.36
N VAL A 127 -0.92 -9.09 9.39
CA VAL A 127 -0.54 -8.77 8.01
C VAL A 127 -0.91 -7.32 7.75
N ILE A 128 0.09 -6.49 7.46
CA ILE A 128 -0.11 -5.09 7.09
C ILE A 128 -0.11 -5.02 5.56
N VAL A 129 -1.26 -4.74 5.00
CA VAL A 129 -1.42 -4.51 3.56
C VAL A 129 -1.28 -3.02 3.31
N GLU A 130 -0.30 -2.60 2.52
CA GLU A 130 -0.14 -1.18 2.18
C GLU A 130 -0.46 -0.90 0.73
N GLY A 131 -1.14 0.22 0.48
CA GLY A 131 -1.43 0.60 -0.90
C GLY A 131 -2.23 1.90 -1.03
N ASN A 132 -2.25 2.40 -2.27
CA ASN A 132 -2.97 3.62 -2.59
C ASN A 132 -4.49 3.38 -2.70
N TYR A 133 -4.90 2.22 -3.24
CA TYR A 133 -6.28 1.99 -3.70
C TYR A 133 -7.06 0.97 -2.87
N LEU A 134 -6.58 0.59 -1.67
CA LEU A 134 -7.22 -0.45 -0.84
C LEU A 134 -8.68 -0.14 -0.47
N LEU A 135 -9.06 1.14 -0.46
CA LEU A 135 -10.41 1.62 -0.16
C LEU A 135 -11.14 2.19 -1.40
N HIS A 136 -10.58 1.99 -2.60
CA HIS A 136 -11.25 2.40 -3.83
C HIS A 136 -12.41 1.45 -4.13
N ASP A 137 -13.57 1.99 -4.58
CA ASP A 137 -14.81 1.23 -4.72
C ASP A 137 -15.28 1.06 -6.16
N GLN A 138 -14.35 1.13 -7.12
CA GLN A 138 -14.63 1.01 -8.54
C GLN A 138 -13.57 0.15 -9.23
N SER A 139 -13.92 -0.37 -10.42
CA SER A 139 -12.98 -1.02 -11.34
C SER A 139 -12.30 -2.27 -10.76
N GLY A 140 -13.00 -3.03 -9.92
CA GLY A 140 -12.51 -4.25 -9.30
C GLY A 140 -11.89 -4.05 -7.90
N TRP A 141 -11.50 -2.81 -7.54
CA TRP A 141 -10.91 -2.50 -6.24
C TRP A 141 -11.87 -2.67 -5.06
N GLU A 142 -13.18 -2.63 -5.31
CA GLU A 142 -14.22 -2.90 -4.31
C GLU A 142 -14.09 -4.30 -3.67
N LYS A 143 -13.37 -5.22 -4.34
CA LYS A 143 -13.07 -6.57 -3.82
C LYS A 143 -12.01 -6.56 -2.70
N ILE A 144 -11.24 -5.49 -2.55
CA ILE A 144 -10.08 -5.46 -1.65
C ILE A 144 -10.50 -5.17 -0.21
N ALA A 145 -11.35 -4.16 0.00
CA ALA A 145 -11.72 -3.70 1.34
C ALA A 145 -12.38 -4.80 2.19
N ILE A 146 -13.07 -5.76 1.58
CA ILE A 146 -13.73 -6.87 2.29
C ILE A 146 -12.74 -7.84 2.98
N HIS A 147 -11.48 -7.83 2.58
CA HIS A 147 -10.43 -8.64 3.19
C HIS A 147 -9.70 -7.94 4.34
N LEU A 148 -9.97 -6.65 4.59
CA LEU A 148 -9.35 -5.89 5.66
C LEU A 148 -10.21 -5.96 6.92
N ASP A 149 -9.57 -6.21 8.08
CA ASP A 149 -10.26 -6.16 9.38
C ASP A 149 -10.34 -4.73 9.90
N GLU A 150 -9.38 -3.91 9.52
CA GLU A 150 -9.31 -2.50 9.87
C GLU A 150 -8.49 -1.76 8.83
N SER A 151 -8.78 -0.48 8.64
CA SER A 151 -8.13 0.36 7.63
C SER A 151 -7.70 1.71 8.23
N TRP A 152 -6.45 2.11 7.94
CA TRP A 152 -5.86 3.36 8.39
C TRP A 152 -5.48 4.22 7.20
N PHE A 153 -6.00 5.44 7.16
CA PHE A 153 -5.62 6.43 6.16
C PHE A 153 -4.51 7.32 6.73
N LEU A 154 -3.33 7.27 6.13
CA LEU A 154 -2.20 8.09 6.55
C LEU A 154 -2.34 9.50 6.02
N ASN A 155 -2.08 10.47 6.90
CA ASN A 155 -2.09 11.88 6.59
C ASN A 155 -0.76 12.54 7.01
N VAL A 156 -0.31 13.49 6.20
CA VAL A 156 0.85 14.33 6.42
C VAL A 156 0.62 15.65 5.68
N ASP A 157 1.29 16.71 6.08
CA ASP A 157 1.26 17.97 5.34
C ASP A 157 1.52 17.77 3.84
N ASP A 158 0.68 18.36 2.97
CA ASP A 158 0.75 18.15 1.53
C ASP A 158 2.04 18.70 0.89
N HIS A 159 2.63 19.75 1.47
CA HIS A 159 3.91 20.28 0.98
C HIS A 159 5.04 19.25 1.25
N LEU A 160 5.11 18.75 2.47
CA LEU A 160 6.07 17.71 2.85
C LEU A 160 5.89 16.42 2.01
N ARG A 161 4.62 16.02 1.78
CA ARG A 161 4.29 14.90 0.90
C ARG A 161 4.85 15.08 -0.52
N MET A 162 4.64 16.26 -1.10
CA MET A 162 5.08 16.60 -2.45
C MET A 162 6.61 16.64 -2.54
N GLU A 163 7.29 17.22 -1.56
CA GLU A 163 8.75 17.22 -1.50
C GLU A 163 9.32 15.80 -1.48
N ARG A 164 8.79 14.93 -0.61
CA ARG A 164 9.19 13.52 -0.53
C ARG A 164 8.95 12.77 -1.84
N LEU A 165 7.83 13.05 -2.51
CA LEU A 165 7.47 12.39 -3.76
C LEU A 165 8.41 12.79 -4.91
N ILE A 166 8.72 14.09 -5.04
CA ILE A 166 9.67 14.60 -6.03
C ILE A 166 11.07 14.02 -5.76
N ALA A 167 11.55 14.07 -4.52
CA ALA A 167 12.84 13.52 -4.13
C ALA A 167 12.96 12.02 -4.49
N ARG A 168 11.91 11.24 -4.22
CA ARG A 168 11.85 9.83 -4.60
C ARG A 168 11.96 9.61 -6.11
N HIS A 169 11.27 10.41 -6.92
CA HIS A 169 11.37 10.28 -8.38
C HIS A 169 12.77 10.62 -8.90
N ILE A 170 13.46 11.58 -8.30
CA ILE A 170 14.85 11.90 -8.62
C ILE A 170 15.78 10.76 -8.24
N GLU A 171 15.62 10.19 -7.05
CA GLU A 171 16.40 9.05 -6.56
C GLU A 171 16.31 7.85 -7.53
N PHE A 172 15.15 7.63 -8.12
CA PHE A 172 14.92 6.55 -9.10
C PHE A 172 15.12 6.99 -10.55
N GLY A 173 15.91 8.05 -10.80
CA GLY A 173 16.51 8.36 -12.10
C GLY A 173 15.75 9.36 -12.98
N LYS A 174 14.68 10.01 -12.49
CA LYS A 174 14.06 11.12 -13.25
C LYS A 174 14.89 12.38 -13.10
N SER A 175 14.89 13.23 -14.16
CA SER A 175 15.39 14.60 -14.01
C SER A 175 14.55 15.38 -12.99
N PRO A 176 15.09 16.44 -12.35
CA PRO A 176 14.29 17.26 -11.42
C PRO A 176 13.03 17.84 -12.07
N GLU A 177 13.09 18.24 -13.35
CA GLU A 177 11.96 18.75 -14.11
C GLU A 177 10.91 17.66 -14.33
N ASP A 178 11.31 16.48 -14.78
CA ASP A 178 10.40 15.35 -15.01
C ASP A 178 9.80 14.82 -13.71
N ALA A 179 10.59 14.76 -12.64
CA ALA A 179 10.12 14.36 -11.32
C ALA A 179 9.02 15.30 -10.81
N LYS A 180 9.22 16.60 -10.94
CA LYS A 180 8.23 17.63 -10.58
C LYS A 180 6.98 17.53 -11.45
N ALA A 181 7.15 17.44 -12.78
CA ALA A 181 6.04 17.33 -13.72
C ALA A 181 5.19 16.08 -13.47
N TRP A 182 5.83 14.93 -13.23
CA TRP A 182 5.14 13.67 -12.90
C TRP A 182 4.39 13.75 -11.58
N SER A 183 5.04 14.27 -10.53
CA SER A 183 4.44 14.40 -9.19
C SER A 183 3.23 15.33 -9.19
N GLN A 184 3.30 16.45 -9.91
CA GLN A 184 2.20 17.42 -10.03
C GLN A 184 1.14 17.01 -11.07
N GLY A 185 1.46 16.08 -11.97
CA GLY A 185 0.57 15.53 -13.00
C GLY A 185 -0.10 14.23 -12.53
N THR A 186 0.44 13.12 -12.99
CA THR A 186 -0.15 11.77 -12.78
C THR A 186 -0.32 11.42 -11.31
N ASP A 187 0.68 11.68 -10.48
CA ASP A 187 0.60 11.35 -9.05
C ASP A 187 -0.44 12.20 -8.32
N GLU A 188 -0.59 13.48 -8.70
CA GLU A 188 -1.59 14.36 -8.08
C GLU A 188 -3.02 14.02 -8.52
N VAL A 189 -3.23 13.56 -9.75
CA VAL A 189 -4.51 13.00 -10.19
C VAL A 189 -4.87 11.78 -9.33
N ASN A 190 -3.92 10.87 -9.13
CA ASN A 190 -4.10 9.70 -8.28
C ASN A 190 -4.31 10.11 -6.81
N ALA A 191 -3.57 11.10 -6.29
CA ALA A 191 -3.71 11.58 -4.92
C ALA A 191 -5.13 12.12 -4.64
N LYS A 192 -5.73 12.86 -5.58
CA LYS A 192 -7.12 13.34 -5.48
C LYS A 192 -8.12 12.18 -5.43
N LEU A 193 -7.94 11.16 -6.27
CA LEU A 193 -8.78 9.97 -6.25
C LEU A 193 -8.68 9.23 -4.91
N ILE A 194 -7.46 9.06 -4.41
CA ILE A 194 -7.19 8.39 -3.13
C ILE A 194 -7.79 9.19 -1.96
N GLN A 195 -7.69 10.53 -2.00
CA GLN A 195 -8.26 11.40 -0.97
C GLN A 195 -9.78 11.20 -0.81
N LEU A 196 -10.51 10.92 -1.89
CA LEU A 196 -11.95 10.64 -1.84
C LEU A 196 -12.28 9.36 -1.07
N THR A 197 -11.32 8.48 -0.87
CA THR A 197 -11.51 7.22 -0.12
C THR A 197 -11.30 7.39 1.39
N GLN A 198 -10.70 8.49 1.84
CA GLN A 198 -10.40 8.77 3.24
C GLN A 198 -11.59 8.54 4.18
N PRO A 199 -12.84 8.99 3.87
CA PRO A 199 -13.98 8.80 4.77
C PRO A 199 -14.38 7.32 5.00
N ARG A 200 -13.86 6.39 4.19
CA ARG A 200 -14.11 4.95 4.31
C ARG A 200 -13.14 4.26 5.27
N ALA A 201 -12.06 4.93 5.66
CA ALA A 201 -11.11 4.40 6.61
C ALA A 201 -11.69 4.40 8.04
N ASP A 202 -11.30 3.41 8.84
CA ASP A 202 -11.67 3.34 10.26
C ASP A 202 -10.96 4.44 11.06
N TYR A 203 -9.68 4.65 10.74
CA TYR A 203 -8.83 5.66 11.37
C TYR A 203 -8.09 6.52 10.36
N GLU A 204 -7.92 7.79 10.72
CA GLU A 204 -6.91 8.68 10.14
C GLU A 204 -5.70 8.73 11.06
N VAL A 205 -4.52 8.45 10.54
CA VAL A 205 -3.26 8.50 11.28
C VAL A 205 -2.47 9.71 10.83
N ASN A 206 -2.27 10.67 11.72
CA ASN A 206 -1.41 11.83 11.47
C ASN A 206 0.04 11.47 11.80
N LEU A 207 0.93 11.68 10.83
CA LEU A 207 2.36 11.35 10.91
C LEU A 207 3.26 12.55 11.27
N ASP A 208 2.65 13.73 11.45
CA ASP A 208 3.35 14.96 11.86
C ASP A 208 3.61 14.99 13.35
#